data_e527f08917fbb6870c44cd43d38e64fd
#
_entry.id   e527f08917fbb6870c44cd43d38e64fd
#
_cell.length_a   1.000
_cell.length_b   1.000
_cell.length_c   1.000
_cell.angle_alpha   90.00
_cell.angle_beta   90.00
_cell.angle_gamma   90.00
#
_symmetry.space_group_name_H-M   'P 1'
#
loop_
_entity.id
_entity.type
_entity.pdbx_description
1 polymer ?
#
loop_
_entity_poly.entity_id
_entity_poly.type
_entity_poly.pdbx_seq_one_letter_code
_entity_poly.pdbx_strand_id
1 'polypeptide(L)'
;MRLKKRIFLFKRVRGFLPVYNLQKFMVKKLLLAVFACACVADALACTNFIVGKKASVDGSVMCTYNADDYGMFQGLCHYPAGTHAKGEKLKIYDWDTKVYHGEIDQAPVTYNVIGNINEFQVTIAETTYGGREEMVDTTGVIDYGSLIYIALQRSKTAREAIKVMTSLVEKYGYCSEGETFTVCDPNEAWIMEMMGAGPGSKSVVWVALRVPDDAICAHANQSRIGKFNMKDKKNVLYSKNVVKYARQMGWFKGKDEDFSWKNAYAFPDFSGRRFCEARVWSFFRHFDNSFDRYLPWAEGKDPNAEDMPLWIVPNRKLSVKDMENCMRDHYEGTALDIANRKVAGGIWNMPYQPTPLTYKVDGKTCFNERPISTQQTGFTFVAQMRSWLPRKIGGVLWFGNDDPNMVAYTPVYCSSTRQPECYNTQGADAVTFSTKNAFWVCNWVSNMVYPRYSQMFPSLKEVRDSLDNSYLANQNAIEQKALEVLKAEGSEAAVKLLNDYGIEKAQQMLDSWNKLAVYLIVKYNDMAVKPEANGKFKRTKTGLGATVARPGYPEGFAREMYRINGDKYVVPEAK
;
A
#
# COMPACT_ATOMS: atom_id res chain seq x y z
N MET A 1 -6.16 -71.01 -3.07
CA MET A 1 -5.71 -71.98 -4.13
C MET A 1 -4.59 -71.28 -4.89
N ARG A 2 -3.35 -71.56 -4.55
CA ARG A 2 -2.26 -72.23 -5.31
C ARG A 2 -2.30 -71.87 -6.82
N LEU A 3 -1.28 -71.41 -7.49
CA LEU A 3 0.19 -71.64 -7.69
C LEU A 3 0.62 -70.70 -8.82
N LYS A 4 1.79 -70.37 -9.19
CA LYS A 4 3.21 -70.79 -9.02
C LYS A 4 4.13 -69.73 -9.64
N LYS A 5 5.32 -69.66 -9.06
CA LYS A 5 6.54 -69.01 -9.60
C LYS A 5 6.91 -69.47 -11.02
N ARG A 6 7.50 -68.58 -11.81
CA ARG A 6 8.62 -68.92 -12.70
C ARG A 6 9.61 -67.77 -12.81
N ILE A 7 10.81 -68.04 -12.40
CA ILE A 7 12.05 -67.30 -12.59
C ILE A 7 12.55 -67.58 -14.01
N PHE A 8 12.98 -66.53 -14.71
CA PHE A 8 13.94 -66.67 -15.81
C PHE A 8 15.02 -65.59 -15.72
N LEU A 9 16.25 -66.00 -15.52
CA LEU A 9 17.49 -65.26 -15.74
C LEU A 9 17.69 -65.01 -17.23
N PHE A 10 18.06 -63.78 -17.63
CA PHE A 10 18.90 -63.62 -18.82
C PHE A 10 19.84 -62.40 -18.69
N LYS A 11 21.08 -62.69 -18.94
CA LYS A 11 22.32 -62.02 -19.20
C LYS A 11 22.32 -60.52 -19.59
N ARG A 12 23.29 -59.88 -19.00
CA ARG A 12 24.01 -58.64 -19.26
C ARG A 12 24.30 -58.42 -20.75
N VAL A 13 23.82 -57.31 -21.34
CA VAL A 13 24.42 -56.69 -22.53
C VAL A 13 24.60 -55.20 -22.25
N ARG A 14 25.84 -54.75 -22.39
CA ARG A 14 26.22 -53.32 -22.40
C ARG A 14 25.75 -52.67 -23.67
N GLY A 15 25.25 -51.45 -23.61
CA GLY A 15 25.24 -50.55 -24.74
C GLY A 15 24.09 -49.59 -24.81
N PHE A 16 24.42 -48.28 -24.88
CA PHE A 16 23.62 -47.16 -25.29
C PHE A 16 22.49 -46.64 -24.36
N LEU A 17 22.80 -45.60 -23.61
CA LEU A 17 21.83 -44.69 -23.06
C LEU A 17 21.23 -43.83 -24.19
N PRO A 18 19.92 -43.79 -24.36
CA PRO A 18 19.32 -42.93 -25.39
C PRO A 18 19.25 -41.49 -24.92
N VAL A 19 19.72 -40.61 -25.79
CA VAL A 19 19.66 -39.12 -25.73
C VAL A 19 18.22 -38.57 -25.54
N TYR A 20 17.22 -39.42 -25.62
CA TYR A 20 15.79 -39.06 -25.55
C TYR A 20 15.30 -38.62 -24.15
N ASN A 21 16.00 -38.93 -23.07
CA ASN A 21 15.57 -38.55 -21.74
C ASN A 21 16.07 -37.16 -21.30
N LEU A 22 17.15 -36.65 -21.89
CA LEU A 22 17.61 -35.28 -21.59
C LEU A 22 16.70 -34.20 -22.18
N GLN A 23 16.17 -34.40 -23.39
CA GLN A 23 15.25 -33.45 -24.00
C GLN A 23 13.89 -33.37 -23.26
N LYS A 24 13.33 -34.50 -22.80
CA LYS A 24 12.11 -34.50 -21.97
C LYS A 24 12.29 -33.83 -20.60
N PHE A 25 13.49 -33.95 -20.02
CA PHE A 25 13.80 -33.30 -18.74
C PHE A 25 14.04 -31.79 -18.89
N MET A 26 14.65 -31.36 -20.00
CA MET A 26 14.83 -29.94 -20.34
C MET A 26 13.50 -29.28 -20.73
N VAL A 27 12.65 -29.95 -21.50
CA VAL A 27 11.33 -29.44 -21.88
C VAL A 27 10.39 -29.35 -20.67
N LYS A 28 10.43 -30.32 -19.72
CA LYS A 28 9.68 -30.21 -18.46
C LYS A 28 10.19 -29.07 -17.56
N LYS A 29 11.50 -28.84 -17.48
CA LYS A 29 12.06 -27.70 -16.74
C LYS A 29 11.78 -26.38 -17.42
N LEU A 30 11.79 -26.33 -18.76
CA LEU A 30 11.41 -25.12 -19.53
C LEU A 30 9.91 -24.82 -19.42
N LEU A 31 9.03 -25.83 -19.41
CA LEU A 31 7.60 -25.69 -19.19
C LEU A 31 7.26 -25.31 -17.75
N LEU A 32 7.99 -25.80 -16.74
CA LEU A 32 7.84 -25.36 -15.36
C LEU A 32 8.36 -23.92 -15.15
N ALA A 33 9.45 -23.53 -15.82
CA ALA A 33 9.96 -22.15 -15.76
C ALA A 33 9.04 -21.15 -16.48
N VAL A 34 8.40 -21.54 -17.59
CA VAL A 34 7.42 -20.72 -18.30
C VAL A 34 6.09 -20.61 -17.54
N PHE A 35 5.72 -21.60 -16.71
CA PHE A 35 4.53 -21.52 -15.85
C PHE A 35 4.78 -20.75 -14.54
N ALA A 36 6.03 -20.71 -14.05
CA ALA A 36 6.39 -19.92 -12.87
C ALA A 36 6.50 -18.41 -13.15
N CYS A 37 6.85 -18.02 -14.39
CA CYS A 37 6.94 -16.60 -14.79
C CYS A 37 5.58 -15.91 -15.02
N ALA A 38 4.45 -16.62 -14.96
CA ALA A 38 3.13 -16.04 -15.24
C ALA A 38 2.31 -15.70 -13.97
N CYS A 39 2.80 -16.00 -12.77
CA CYS A 39 2.00 -15.88 -11.53
C CYS A 39 2.57 -14.95 -10.46
N VAL A 40 3.64 -14.19 -10.71
CA VAL A 40 4.30 -13.41 -9.63
C VAL A 40 3.98 -11.91 -9.67
N ALA A 41 3.22 -11.41 -10.64
CA ALA A 41 2.98 -9.98 -10.79
C ALA A 41 1.75 -9.42 -10.04
N ASP A 42 0.96 -10.23 -9.35
CA ASP A 42 -0.33 -9.79 -8.78
C ASP A 42 -0.35 -9.62 -7.24
N ALA A 43 0.73 -9.94 -6.52
CA ALA A 43 0.60 -10.22 -5.10
C ALA A 43 0.85 -9.05 -4.13
N LEU A 44 1.67 -8.06 -4.40
CA LEU A 44 1.93 -6.96 -3.44
C LEU A 44 2.04 -5.62 -4.18
N ALA A 45 1.16 -4.69 -3.88
CA ALA A 45 1.10 -3.43 -4.63
C ALA A 45 0.82 -2.22 -3.73
N CYS A 46 1.78 -1.87 -2.87
CA CYS A 46 1.71 -0.75 -1.93
C CYS A 46 2.03 0.60 -2.57
N THR A 47 1.67 1.71 -1.90
CA THR A 47 1.98 3.08 -2.35
C THR A 47 2.37 3.96 -1.17
N ASN A 48 3.48 4.67 -1.28
CA ASN A 48 3.99 5.59 -0.26
C ASN A 48 4.33 6.96 -0.83
N PHE A 49 3.94 8.03 -0.11
CA PHE A 49 4.35 9.39 -0.37
C PHE A 49 5.05 9.97 0.84
N ILE A 50 6.01 10.87 0.62
CA ILE A 50 6.84 11.50 1.64
C ILE A 50 6.83 13.00 1.42
N VAL A 51 6.65 13.77 2.49
CA VAL A 51 6.67 15.24 2.47
C VAL A 51 7.68 15.73 3.50
N GLY A 52 8.70 16.44 3.03
CA GLY A 52 9.66 17.11 3.90
C GLY A 52 9.03 18.27 4.68
N LYS A 53 9.57 18.57 5.86
CA LYS A 53 8.97 19.54 6.79
C LYS A 53 8.77 20.96 6.24
N LYS A 54 9.55 21.39 5.25
CA LYS A 54 9.38 22.70 4.59
C LYS A 54 8.42 22.65 3.41
N ALA A 55 8.12 21.45 2.91
CA ALA A 55 7.12 21.21 1.87
C ALA A 55 5.70 21.09 2.45
N SER A 56 5.53 20.93 3.76
CA SER A 56 4.22 20.89 4.44
C SER A 56 3.76 22.29 4.87
N VAL A 57 2.43 22.47 5.01
CA VAL A 57 1.83 23.78 5.38
C VAL A 57 2.14 24.18 6.82
N ASP A 58 2.29 23.22 7.72
CA ASP A 58 2.46 23.42 9.16
C ASP A 58 3.90 23.12 9.66
N GLY A 59 4.78 22.66 8.79
CA GLY A 59 6.16 22.30 9.16
C GLY A 59 6.32 20.85 9.64
N SER A 60 5.27 20.03 9.58
CA SER A 60 5.35 18.58 9.89
C SER A 60 6.13 17.82 8.81
N VAL A 61 6.77 16.74 9.18
CA VAL A 61 7.13 15.68 8.25
C VAL A 61 5.90 14.79 8.10
N MET A 62 5.55 14.43 6.85
CA MET A 62 4.43 13.52 6.61
C MET A 62 4.86 12.36 5.72
N CYS A 63 4.26 11.21 5.92
CA CYS A 63 4.32 10.10 4.97
C CYS A 63 3.00 9.33 4.95
N THR A 64 2.80 8.56 3.88
CA THR A 64 1.57 7.79 3.68
C THR A 64 1.87 6.33 3.41
N TYR A 65 0.86 5.49 3.55
CA TYR A 65 0.91 4.11 3.13
C TYR A 65 -0.47 3.61 2.71
N ASN A 66 -0.59 3.05 1.52
CA ASN A 66 -1.64 2.09 1.16
C ASN A 66 -0.99 0.71 1.15
N ALA A 67 -1.43 -0.17 2.02
CA ALA A 67 -1.02 -1.58 2.06
C ALA A 67 -2.00 -2.38 1.21
N ASP A 68 -1.56 -2.81 0.04
CA ASP A 68 -2.43 -3.38 -0.97
C ASP A 68 -2.10 -4.86 -1.23
N ASP A 69 -3.00 -5.75 -0.81
CA ASP A 69 -2.95 -7.17 -1.11
C ASP A 69 -4.36 -7.79 -1.07
N TYR A 70 -4.69 -8.61 -2.06
CA TYR A 70 -5.95 -9.34 -2.06
C TYR A 70 -5.98 -10.39 -0.94
N GLY A 71 -7.04 -10.36 -0.14
CA GLY A 71 -7.18 -11.23 1.01
C GLY A 71 -6.55 -10.71 2.29
N MET A 72 -5.92 -9.54 2.27
CA MET A 72 -5.41 -8.90 3.47
C MET A 72 -6.56 -8.56 4.42
N PHE A 73 -6.50 -9.15 5.61
CA PHE A 73 -7.34 -8.78 6.73
C PHE A 73 -6.45 -8.34 7.87
N GLN A 74 -6.33 -7.04 8.05
CA GLN A 74 -5.42 -6.48 9.05
C GLN A 74 -6.05 -5.30 9.76
N GLY A 75 -5.99 -5.32 11.09
CA GLY A 75 -6.34 -4.19 11.93
C GLY A 75 -5.16 -3.27 12.19
N LEU A 76 -5.37 -2.33 13.08
CA LEU A 76 -4.33 -1.46 13.60
C LEU A 76 -3.47 -2.24 14.61
N CYS A 77 -2.22 -2.53 14.28
CA CYS A 77 -1.32 -3.25 15.19
C CYS A 77 -0.99 -2.43 16.44
N HIS A 78 -0.78 -3.10 17.58
CA HIS A 78 -0.29 -2.46 18.79
C HIS A 78 0.74 -3.35 19.49
N TYR A 79 1.91 -2.78 19.74
CA TYR A 79 3.00 -3.41 20.48
C TYR A 79 3.32 -2.52 21.69
N PRO A 80 2.91 -2.92 22.91
CA PRO A 80 3.16 -2.13 24.13
C PRO A 80 4.66 -1.96 24.41
N ALA A 81 5.02 -0.84 25.03
CA ALA A 81 6.36 -0.68 25.60
C ALA A 81 6.63 -1.76 26.66
N GLY A 82 7.87 -2.21 26.75
CA GLY A 82 8.26 -3.27 27.68
C GLY A 82 9.72 -3.25 28.09
N THR A 83 10.02 -3.98 29.17
CA THR A 83 11.37 -4.32 29.61
C THR A 83 11.53 -5.83 29.54
N HIS A 84 12.68 -6.29 29.10
CA HIS A 84 12.93 -7.70 28.79
C HIS A 84 14.13 -8.22 29.55
N ALA A 85 14.10 -9.51 29.89
CA ALA A 85 15.17 -10.16 30.61
C ALA A 85 16.45 -10.27 29.75
N LYS A 86 17.62 -10.26 30.41
CA LYS A 86 18.89 -10.49 29.72
C LYS A 86 18.91 -11.85 29.04
N GLY A 87 19.17 -11.89 27.74
CA GLY A 87 19.24 -13.11 26.95
C GLY A 87 17.89 -13.62 26.43
N GLU A 88 16.80 -12.88 26.68
CA GLU A 88 15.49 -13.17 26.09
C GLU A 88 15.57 -13.19 24.56
N LYS A 89 14.80 -14.05 23.94
CA LYS A 89 14.72 -14.20 22.47
C LYS A 89 13.35 -13.77 21.98
N LEU A 90 13.34 -13.09 20.83
CA LEU A 90 12.14 -12.77 20.07
C LEU A 90 11.99 -13.78 18.94
N LYS A 91 10.87 -14.48 18.91
CA LYS A 91 10.51 -15.38 17.80
C LYS A 91 10.03 -14.57 16.61
N ILE A 92 10.54 -14.90 15.43
CA ILE A 92 10.15 -14.25 14.17
C ILE A 92 9.24 -15.20 13.41
N TYR A 93 8.10 -14.68 13.05
CA TYR A 93 7.13 -15.30 12.16
C TYR A 93 6.96 -14.38 10.95
N ASP A 94 7.04 -14.97 9.77
CA ASP A 94 6.80 -14.23 8.52
C ASP A 94 5.53 -13.37 8.61
N TRP A 95 5.63 -12.13 8.18
CA TRP A 95 4.56 -11.15 8.36
C TRP A 95 3.26 -11.57 7.66
N ASP A 96 3.36 -12.13 6.45
CA ASP A 96 2.21 -12.48 5.64
C ASP A 96 1.71 -13.89 5.93
N THR A 97 2.61 -14.88 5.88
CA THR A 97 2.27 -16.31 5.97
C THR A 97 2.20 -16.85 7.38
N LYS A 98 2.74 -16.12 8.38
CA LYS A 98 2.89 -16.55 9.79
C LYS A 98 3.76 -17.79 9.97
N VAL A 99 4.57 -18.16 8.98
CA VAL A 99 5.55 -19.23 9.09
C VAL A 99 6.68 -18.81 10.02
N TYR A 100 7.12 -19.72 10.89
CA TYR A 100 8.23 -19.47 11.82
C TYR A 100 9.57 -19.47 11.09
N HIS A 101 10.34 -18.38 11.21
CA HIS A 101 11.66 -18.21 10.58
C HIS A 101 12.85 -18.40 11.52
N GLY A 102 12.65 -18.21 12.82
CA GLY A 102 13.76 -18.33 13.79
C GLY A 102 13.62 -17.36 14.97
N GLU A 103 14.73 -17.11 15.64
CA GLU A 103 14.78 -16.22 16.80
C GLU A 103 15.91 -15.20 16.67
N ILE A 104 15.66 -14.01 17.20
CA ILE A 104 16.66 -12.95 17.34
C ILE A 104 16.80 -12.55 18.81
N ASP A 105 17.88 -11.84 19.15
CA ASP A 105 18.03 -11.27 20.48
C ASP A 105 16.96 -10.19 20.74
N GLN A 106 16.26 -10.29 21.87
CA GLN A 106 15.33 -9.26 22.30
C GLN A 106 16.10 -8.03 22.83
N ALA A 107 15.58 -6.84 22.52
CA ALA A 107 16.12 -5.61 23.10
C ALA A 107 15.77 -5.52 24.59
N PRO A 108 16.65 -4.99 25.47
CA PRO A 108 16.35 -4.84 26.88
C PRO A 108 15.12 -3.97 27.17
N VAL A 109 14.86 -3.00 26.30
CA VAL A 109 13.72 -2.08 26.36
C VAL A 109 13.12 -1.96 24.97
N THR A 110 11.80 -2.06 24.88
CA THR A 110 11.02 -1.81 23.68
C THR A 110 10.07 -0.63 23.89
N TYR A 111 9.85 0.14 22.83
CA TYR A 111 8.96 1.31 22.83
C TYR A 111 7.56 0.94 22.37
N ASN A 112 6.57 1.74 22.81
CA ASN A 112 5.19 1.59 22.37
C ASN A 112 5.06 1.92 20.87
N VAL A 113 4.39 1.03 20.14
CA VAL A 113 4.10 1.17 18.71
C VAL A 113 2.60 1.00 18.49
N ILE A 114 1.98 1.92 17.76
CA ILE A 114 0.59 1.84 17.33
C ILE A 114 0.51 2.01 15.81
N GLY A 115 -0.01 1.00 15.10
CA GLY A 115 0.13 0.95 13.65
C GLY A 115 1.61 1.05 13.24
N ASN A 116 1.91 1.91 12.28
CA ASN A 116 3.26 2.09 11.75
C ASN A 116 4.03 3.27 12.38
N ILE A 117 3.59 3.75 13.54
CA ILE A 117 4.23 4.86 14.27
C ILE A 117 4.53 4.46 15.72
N ASN A 118 5.68 4.89 16.26
CA ASN A 118 6.00 4.67 17.66
C ASN A 118 5.82 5.93 18.52
N GLU A 119 5.94 5.78 19.82
CA GLU A 119 5.78 6.88 20.80
C GLU A 119 6.81 8.02 20.68
N PHE A 120 7.85 7.86 19.85
CA PHE A 120 8.81 8.89 19.49
C PHE A 120 8.49 9.56 18.16
N GLN A 121 7.35 9.24 17.55
CA GLN A 121 6.92 9.69 16.23
C GLN A 121 7.81 9.15 15.08
N VAL A 122 8.55 8.07 15.29
CA VAL A 122 9.21 7.38 14.19
C VAL A 122 8.15 6.59 13.43
N THR A 123 8.11 6.76 12.12
CA THR A 123 7.16 6.08 11.22
C THR A 123 7.93 5.33 10.16
N ILE A 124 7.52 4.08 9.92
CA ILE A 124 8.08 3.25 8.84
C ILE A 124 6.93 2.70 8.00
N ALA A 125 7.05 2.85 6.68
CA ALA A 125 6.17 2.27 5.67
C ALA A 125 7.02 1.66 4.56
N GLU A 126 6.42 0.87 3.65
CA GLU A 126 7.20 0.17 2.62
C GLU A 126 6.43 0.00 1.29
N THR A 127 7.17 -0.43 0.27
CA THR A 127 6.64 -1.02 -0.95
C THR A 127 7.60 -2.07 -1.49
N THR A 128 7.13 -3.30 -1.67
CA THR A 128 7.90 -4.38 -2.31
C THR A 128 8.07 -4.10 -3.79
N TYR A 129 9.31 -4.15 -4.32
CA TYR A 129 9.58 -3.95 -5.75
C TYR A 129 10.14 -5.18 -6.46
N GLY A 130 10.27 -6.30 -5.77
CA GLY A 130 10.85 -7.53 -6.31
C GLY A 130 12.35 -7.39 -6.57
N GLY A 131 12.72 -6.84 -7.72
CA GLY A 131 14.12 -6.71 -8.16
C GLY A 131 14.65 -7.99 -8.78
N ARG A 132 15.92 -8.31 -8.53
CA ARG A 132 16.54 -9.54 -9.05
C ARG A 132 16.18 -10.73 -8.17
N GLU A 133 15.45 -11.71 -8.71
CA GLU A 133 15.03 -12.92 -8.00
C GLU A 133 16.21 -13.70 -7.40
N GLU A 134 17.36 -13.73 -8.08
CA GLU A 134 18.58 -14.39 -7.59
C GLU A 134 19.17 -13.77 -6.33
N MET A 135 18.68 -12.62 -5.88
CA MET A 135 19.13 -11.96 -4.65
C MET A 135 18.31 -12.36 -3.41
N VAL A 136 17.16 -12.98 -3.57
CA VAL A 136 16.31 -13.40 -2.44
C VAL A 136 17.01 -14.52 -1.64
N ASP A 137 17.14 -14.32 -0.32
CA ASP A 137 17.72 -15.29 0.59
C ASP A 137 16.69 -15.86 1.55
N THR A 138 15.98 -16.90 1.14
CA THR A 138 14.97 -17.60 1.95
C THR A 138 15.51 -18.24 3.23
N THR A 139 16.82 -18.21 3.46
CA THR A 139 17.46 -18.69 4.72
C THR A 139 17.66 -17.60 5.75
N GLY A 140 17.36 -16.35 5.40
CA GLY A 140 17.30 -15.23 6.33
C GLY A 140 16.21 -15.43 7.38
N VAL A 141 16.35 -14.73 8.50
CA VAL A 141 15.40 -14.84 9.62
C VAL A 141 14.37 -13.72 9.63
N ILE A 142 14.70 -12.57 9.05
CA ILE A 142 13.89 -11.35 9.17
C ILE A 142 13.25 -11.01 7.82
N ASP A 143 11.93 -11.01 7.81
CA ASP A 143 11.11 -10.50 6.70
C ASP A 143 10.90 -8.97 6.82
N TYR A 144 10.35 -8.35 5.76
CA TYR A 144 10.15 -6.91 5.68
C TYR A 144 9.20 -6.36 6.77
N GLY A 145 8.10 -7.04 7.03
CA GLY A 145 7.09 -6.60 7.98
C GLY A 145 7.56 -6.72 9.42
N SER A 146 8.18 -7.86 9.79
CA SER A 146 8.84 -8.01 11.09
C SER A 146 9.93 -6.96 11.30
N LEU A 147 10.71 -6.63 10.26
CA LEU A 147 11.75 -5.61 10.33
C LEU A 147 11.20 -4.23 10.69
N ILE A 148 10.06 -3.83 10.11
CA ILE A 148 9.36 -2.57 10.41
C ILE A 148 9.04 -2.47 11.91
N TYR A 149 8.30 -3.44 12.44
CA TYR A 149 7.82 -3.35 13.81
C TYR A 149 8.93 -3.51 14.84
N ILE A 150 9.94 -4.33 14.58
CA ILE A 150 11.12 -4.45 15.44
C ILE A 150 11.93 -3.15 15.46
N ALA A 151 12.11 -2.50 14.32
CA ALA A 151 12.81 -1.23 14.25
C ALA A 151 12.04 -0.11 14.98
N LEU A 152 10.71 -0.04 14.82
CA LEU A 152 9.87 0.90 15.55
C LEU A 152 9.95 0.70 17.06
N GLN A 153 9.98 -0.54 17.55
CA GLN A 153 10.13 -0.85 18.97
C GLN A 153 11.51 -0.50 19.55
N ARG A 154 12.52 -0.25 18.70
CA ARG A 154 13.93 -0.12 19.14
C ARG A 154 14.58 1.21 18.73
N SER A 155 13.84 2.17 18.17
CA SER A 155 14.39 3.43 17.68
C SER A 155 13.62 4.66 18.18
N LYS A 156 14.35 5.78 18.31
CA LYS A 156 13.81 7.09 18.71
C LYS A 156 13.90 8.12 17.60
N THR A 157 14.63 7.81 16.54
CA THR A 157 14.81 8.68 15.37
C THR A 157 14.84 7.86 14.10
N ALA A 158 14.60 8.48 12.94
CA ALA A 158 14.70 7.82 11.64
C ALA A 158 16.08 7.20 11.40
N ARG A 159 17.16 7.89 11.80
CA ARG A 159 18.52 7.35 11.67
C ARG A 159 18.79 6.15 12.55
N GLU A 160 18.26 6.16 13.79
CA GLU A 160 18.34 4.98 14.66
C GLU A 160 17.55 3.82 14.07
N ALA A 161 16.37 4.07 13.48
CA ALA A 161 15.58 3.04 12.82
C ALA A 161 16.36 2.40 11.65
N ILE A 162 16.94 3.20 10.75
CA ILE A 162 17.81 2.70 9.66
C ILE A 162 18.96 1.86 10.21
N LYS A 163 19.62 2.34 11.28
CA LYS A 163 20.73 1.60 11.92
C LYS A 163 20.26 0.28 12.53
N VAL A 164 19.10 0.25 13.18
CA VAL A 164 18.51 -0.98 13.75
C VAL A 164 18.18 -1.95 12.63
N MET A 165 17.45 -1.50 11.59
CA MET A 165 17.08 -2.32 10.44
C MET A 165 18.30 -2.98 9.82
N THR A 166 19.30 -2.19 9.44
CA THR A 166 20.49 -2.67 8.74
C THR A 166 21.34 -3.60 9.61
N SER A 167 21.51 -3.27 10.90
CA SER A 167 22.26 -4.14 11.83
C SER A 167 21.59 -5.49 12.07
N LEU A 168 20.25 -5.52 12.10
CA LEU A 168 19.49 -6.75 12.29
C LEU A 168 19.62 -7.67 11.07
N VAL A 169 19.40 -7.14 9.87
CA VAL A 169 19.48 -7.96 8.65
C VAL A 169 20.91 -8.38 8.30
N GLU A 170 21.92 -7.57 8.63
CA GLU A 170 23.34 -7.95 8.52
C GLU A 170 23.71 -9.09 9.49
N LYS A 171 23.04 -9.18 10.64
CA LYS A 171 23.29 -10.22 11.65
C LYS A 171 22.50 -11.50 11.41
N TYR A 172 21.22 -11.38 11.06
CA TYR A 172 20.28 -12.51 11.04
C TYR A 172 19.84 -12.91 9.62
N GLY A 173 20.18 -12.11 8.59
CA GLY A 173 19.75 -12.29 7.21
C GLY A 173 18.35 -11.73 6.96
N TYR A 174 18.10 -11.35 5.71
CA TYR A 174 16.86 -10.79 5.20
C TYR A 174 16.23 -11.76 4.20
N CYS A 175 14.97 -12.15 4.38
CA CYS A 175 14.35 -13.22 3.62
C CYS A 175 13.23 -12.78 2.66
N SER A 176 12.93 -11.48 2.61
CA SER A 176 11.96 -10.96 1.63
C SER A 176 12.63 -10.55 0.30
N GLU A 177 11.81 -10.19 -0.66
CA GLU A 177 12.21 -9.58 -1.94
C GLU A 177 12.81 -8.18 -1.74
N GLY A 178 13.05 -7.46 -2.83
CA GLY A 178 13.52 -6.08 -2.77
C GLY A 178 12.45 -5.15 -2.19
N GLU A 179 12.87 -4.31 -1.22
CA GLU A 179 11.99 -3.39 -0.51
C GLU A 179 12.47 -1.95 -0.60
N THR A 180 11.51 -1.04 -0.81
CA THR A 180 11.68 0.39 -0.55
C THR A 180 10.98 0.74 0.75
N PHE A 181 11.73 1.24 1.73
CA PHE A 181 11.20 1.72 3.00
C PHE A 181 11.16 3.25 3.02
N THR A 182 10.02 3.80 3.48
CA THR A 182 9.91 5.16 3.99
C THR A 182 10.24 5.13 5.48
N VAL A 183 11.24 5.92 5.93
CA VAL A 183 11.60 6.01 7.35
C VAL A 183 11.62 7.47 7.77
N CYS A 184 10.70 7.88 8.62
CA CYS A 184 10.48 9.27 8.99
C CYS A 184 10.49 9.48 10.51
N ASP A 185 10.87 10.70 10.91
CA ASP A 185 10.65 11.23 12.24
C ASP A 185 10.24 12.73 12.14
N PRO A 186 9.98 13.46 13.25
CA PRO A 186 9.56 14.86 13.17
C PRO A 186 10.55 15.83 12.52
N ASN A 187 11.78 15.41 12.28
CA ASN A 187 12.87 16.27 11.82
C ASN A 187 13.34 15.97 10.39
N GLU A 188 13.28 14.71 10.00
CA GLU A 188 13.78 14.26 8.70
C GLU A 188 13.01 13.04 8.16
N ALA A 189 13.05 12.89 6.84
CA ALA A 189 12.49 11.76 6.11
C ALA A 189 13.55 11.09 5.23
N TRP A 190 13.46 9.78 5.08
CA TRP A 190 14.38 8.95 4.33
C TRP A 190 13.63 8.00 3.40
N ILE A 191 14.17 7.81 2.20
CA ILE A 191 13.84 6.68 1.33
C ILE A 191 15.01 5.70 1.39
N MET A 192 14.72 4.43 1.67
CA MET A 192 15.73 3.38 1.81
C MET A 192 15.35 2.19 0.94
N GLU A 193 16.30 1.66 0.17
CA GLU A 193 16.11 0.46 -0.64
C GLU A 193 17.05 -0.65 -0.18
N MET A 194 16.55 -1.87 -0.11
CA MET A 194 17.26 -3.04 0.43
C MET A 194 16.94 -4.29 -0.37
N MET A 195 17.94 -5.17 -0.50
CA MET A 195 17.81 -6.52 -1.04
C MET A 195 18.75 -7.49 -0.32
N GLY A 196 18.40 -8.77 -0.29
CA GLY A 196 19.33 -9.83 0.05
C GLY A 196 20.51 -9.89 -0.92
N ALA A 197 21.51 -10.70 -0.63
CA ALA A 197 22.67 -10.90 -1.50
C ALA A 197 22.81 -12.38 -1.96
N GLY A 198 21.68 -13.00 -2.21
CA GLY A 198 21.55 -14.35 -2.76
C GLY A 198 21.41 -15.46 -1.72
N PRO A 199 20.91 -16.62 -2.13
CA PRO A 199 20.55 -17.74 -1.26
C PRO A 199 21.69 -18.19 -0.35
N GLY A 200 21.41 -18.29 0.96
CA GLY A 200 22.36 -18.74 1.98
C GLY A 200 23.46 -17.74 2.34
N SER A 201 23.46 -16.55 1.75
CA SER A 201 24.52 -15.54 1.98
C SER A 201 24.41 -14.89 3.36
N LYS A 202 23.21 -14.76 3.89
CA LYS A 202 22.87 -13.94 5.07
C LYS A 202 23.43 -12.51 4.99
N SER A 203 23.70 -12.04 3.78
CA SER A 203 24.21 -10.72 3.48
C SER A 203 23.14 -9.88 2.80
N VAL A 204 23.26 -8.58 2.91
CA VAL A 204 22.33 -7.61 2.33
C VAL A 204 23.10 -6.51 1.61
N VAL A 205 22.46 -5.91 0.63
CA VAL A 205 22.85 -4.63 0.05
C VAL A 205 21.72 -3.62 0.30
N TRP A 206 22.07 -2.39 0.62
CA TRP A 206 21.08 -1.36 0.89
C TRP A 206 21.66 0.04 0.67
N VAL A 207 20.78 0.99 0.42
CA VAL A 207 21.06 2.42 0.34
C VAL A 207 19.90 3.21 0.92
N ALA A 208 20.19 4.27 1.67
CA ALA A 208 19.19 5.20 2.21
C ALA A 208 19.59 6.63 1.90
N LEU A 209 18.65 7.41 1.36
CA LEU A 209 18.83 8.81 1.01
C LEU A 209 17.87 9.67 1.83
N ARG A 210 18.40 10.73 2.45
CA ARG A 210 17.59 11.72 3.13
C ARG A 210 16.85 12.58 2.11
N VAL A 211 15.52 12.61 2.20
CA VAL A 211 14.68 13.48 1.37
C VAL A 211 14.92 14.93 1.80
N PRO A 212 15.15 15.87 0.86
CA PRO A 212 15.32 17.28 1.20
C PRO A 212 14.10 17.83 1.95
N ASP A 213 14.33 18.76 2.89
CA ASP A 213 13.26 19.30 3.73
C ASP A 213 12.15 20.01 2.94
N ASP A 214 12.46 20.57 1.78
CA ASP A 214 11.58 21.30 0.88
C ASP A 214 11.01 20.46 -0.27
N ALA A 215 11.29 19.16 -0.27
CA ALA A 215 10.88 18.25 -1.33
C ALA A 215 9.74 17.30 -0.93
N ILE A 216 9.09 16.78 -1.95
CA ILE A 216 8.22 15.60 -1.87
C ILE A 216 8.85 14.44 -2.63
N CYS A 217 8.66 13.22 -2.12
CA CYS A 217 9.18 11.98 -2.69
C CYS A 217 8.08 10.92 -2.69
N ALA A 218 8.20 9.91 -3.55
CA ALA A 218 7.22 8.83 -3.63
C ALA A 218 7.88 7.53 -4.10
N HIS A 219 7.29 6.41 -3.72
CA HIS A 219 7.60 5.09 -4.27
C HIS A 219 6.36 4.17 -4.27
N ALA A 220 6.32 3.25 -5.21
CA ALA A 220 5.16 2.40 -5.44
C ALA A 220 5.59 1.13 -6.19
N ASN A 221 6.15 0.16 -5.46
CA ASN A 221 6.59 -1.16 -5.95
C ASN A 221 7.60 -1.14 -7.12
N GLN A 222 8.41 -0.09 -7.18
CA GLN A 222 9.55 -0.01 -8.09
C GLN A 222 10.71 0.71 -7.41
N SER A 223 11.90 0.16 -7.55
CA SER A 223 13.13 0.82 -7.11
C SER A 223 13.31 2.15 -7.84
N ARG A 224 13.58 3.23 -7.10
CA ARG A 224 13.68 4.59 -7.62
C ARG A 224 15.04 5.24 -7.41
N ILE A 225 15.84 4.74 -6.46
CA ILE A 225 17.15 5.33 -6.18
C ILE A 225 18.08 5.07 -7.37
N GLY A 226 18.47 6.13 -8.07
CA GLY A 226 19.43 6.11 -9.16
C GLY A 226 20.88 6.25 -8.66
N LYS A 227 21.63 7.21 -9.24
CA LYS A 227 22.96 7.60 -8.77
C LYS A 227 22.84 8.38 -7.45
N PHE A 228 23.80 8.21 -6.55
CA PHE A 228 23.85 8.91 -5.28
C PHE A 228 25.30 9.28 -4.90
N ASN A 229 25.44 10.37 -4.15
CA ASN A 229 26.76 10.88 -3.75
C ASN A 229 27.30 10.13 -2.52
N MET A 230 28.13 9.14 -2.73
CA MET A 230 28.77 8.34 -1.66
C MET A 230 29.65 9.14 -0.69
N LYS A 231 30.01 10.37 -1.03
CA LYS A 231 30.82 11.27 -0.16
C LYS A 231 29.95 12.06 0.82
N ASP A 232 28.64 12.17 0.57
CA ASP A 232 27.69 12.88 1.43
C ASP A 232 27.24 11.99 2.61
N LYS A 233 28.09 11.87 3.61
CA LYS A 233 27.80 11.05 4.81
C LYS A 233 26.67 11.58 5.68
N LYS A 234 26.21 12.80 5.44
CA LYS A 234 25.08 13.38 6.16
C LYS A 234 23.73 12.93 5.61
N ASN A 235 23.61 12.83 4.29
CA ASN A 235 22.34 12.58 3.61
C ASN A 235 22.31 11.23 2.87
N VAL A 236 23.41 10.48 2.87
CA VAL A 236 23.55 9.20 2.17
C VAL A 236 24.16 8.15 3.09
N LEU A 237 23.42 7.08 3.34
CA LEU A 237 23.85 5.90 4.08
C LEU A 237 23.77 4.69 3.15
N TYR A 238 24.72 3.76 3.22
CA TYR A 238 24.73 2.59 2.35
C TYR A 238 25.58 1.46 2.91
N SER A 239 25.29 0.23 2.48
CA SER A 239 26.07 -0.96 2.85
C SER A 239 27.45 -0.92 2.18
N LYS A 240 28.49 -1.36 2.91
CA LYS A 240 29.88 -1.35 2.44
C LYS A 240 30.11 -2.14 1.14
N ASN A 241 29.26 -3.12 0.89
CA ASN A 241 29.35 -4.02 -0.25
C ASN A 241 28.49 -3.58 -1.45
N VAL A 242 27.73 -2.49 -1.38
CA VAL A 242 26.71 -2.08 -2.37
C VAL A 242 27.23 -2.03 -3.81
N VAL A 243 28.40 -1.47 -4.06
CA VAL A 243 29.01 -1.43 -5.42
C VAL A 243 29.82 -2.70 -5.70
N LYS A 244 30.56 -3.18 -4.68
CA LYS A 244 31.41 -4.37 -4.83
C LYS A 244 30.58 -5.58 -5.24
N TYR A 245 29.43 -5.79 -4.62
CA TYR A 245 28.54 -6.91 -4.93
C TYR A 245 28.03 -6.84 -6.37
N ALA A 246 27.54 -5.67 -6.82
CA ALA A 246 27.10 -5.49 -8.20
C ALA A 246 28.21 -5.77 -9.23
N ARG A 247 29.47 -5.40 -8.91
CA ARG A 247 30.62 -5.73 -9.77
C ARG A 247 30.92 -7.23 -9.79
N GLN A 248 30.89 -7.88 -8.64
CA GLN A 248 31.12 -9.34 -8.53
C GLN A 248 30.10 -10.13 -9.36
N MET A 249 28.85 -9.67 -9.38
CA MET A 249 27.78 -10.30 -10.16
C MET A 249 27.79 -9.88 -11.65
N GLY A 250 28.68 -8.96 -12.06
CA GLY A 250 28.77 -8.48 -13.44
C GLY A 250 27.69 -7.47 -13.84
N TRP A 251 26.89 -6.98 -12.91
CA TRP A 251 25.77 -6.04 -13.16
C TRP A 251 26.20 -4.59 -13.26
N PHE A 252 27.40 -4.28 -12.80
CA PHE A 252 27.98 -2.95 -12.91
C PHE A 252 29.46 -3.01 -13.30
N LYS A 253 29.82 -2.15 -14.28
CA LYS A 253 31.20 -1.93 -14.73
C LYS A 253 31.42 -0.43 -14.84
N GLY A 254 32.29 0.13 -14.05
CA GLY A 254 32.52 1.57 -14.07
C GLY A 254 33.13 2.10 -12.77
N LYS A 255 33.23 3.41 -12.64
CA LYS A 255 33.66 4.08 -11.40
C LYS A 255 32.52 4.09 -10.39
N ASP A 256 32.83 4.14 -9.07
CA ASP A 256 31.83 4.17 -8.00
C ASP A 256 30.87 5.37 -8.14
N GLU A 257 31.36 6.52 -8.63
CA GLU A 257 30.54 7.72 -8.88
C GLU A 257 29.46 7.56 -9.95
N ASP A 258 29.61 6.54 -10.83
CA ASP A 258 28.64 6.20 -11.88
C ASP A 258 27.64 5.13 -11.46
N PHE A 259 27.78 4.59 -10.25
CA PHE A 259 26.90 3.55 -9.77
C PHE A 259 25.47 4.06 -9.60
N SER A 260 24.51 3.33 -10.19
CA SER A 260 23.07 3.55 -10.03
C SER A 260 22.44 2.31 -9.41
N TRP A 261 21.82 2.47 -8.25
CA TRP A 261 21.19 1.37 -7.53
C TRP A 261 20.15 0.65 -8.40
N LYS A 262 19.12 1.37 -8.86
CA LYS A 262 18.04 0.77 -9.66
C LYS A 262 18.53 0.09 -10.93
N ASN A 263 19.53 0.66 -11.61
CA ASN A 263 20.06 0.05 -12.83
C ASN A 263 20.83 -1.25 -12.55
N ALA A 264 21.48 -1.35 -11.39
CA ALA A 264 22.20 -2.56 -11.00
C ALA A 264 21.26 -3.65 -10.47
N TYR A 265 20.29 -3.28 -9.64
CA TYR A 265 19.53 -4.22 -8.83
C TYR A 265 18.06 -4.40 -9.23
N ALA A 266 17.41 -3.39 -9.80
CA ALA A 266 15.97 -3.43 -10.06
C ALA A 266 15.54 -2.44 -11.16
N PHE A 267 16.08 -2.61 -12.38
CA PHE A 267 15.75 -1.73 -13.49
C PHE A 267 14.25 -1.82 -13.86
N PRO A 268 13.53 -0.69 -14.00
CA PRO A 268 12.11 -0.71 -14.30
C PRO A 268 11.82 -1.17 -15.74
N ASP A 269 11.12 -2.27 -15.85
CA ASP A 269 10.53 -2.76 -17.08
C ASP A 269 9.18 -2.06 -17.39
N PHE A 270 8.41 -2.61 -18.35
CA PHE A 270 7.06 -2.11 -18.65
C PHE A 270 6.15 -2.13 -17.40
N SER A 271 6.16 -3.21 -16.64
CA SER A 271 5.33 -3.38 -15.44
C SER A 271 5.71 -2.36 -14.36
N GLY A 272 7.01 -2.22 -14.09
CA GLY A 272 7.54 -1.25 -13.13
C GLY A 272 7.21 0.20 -13.51
N ARG A 273 7.18 0.53 -14.82
CA ARG A 273 6.78 1.86 -15.28
C ARG A 273 5.26 2.04 -15.22
N ARG A 274 4.49 1.15 -15.84
CA ARG A 274 3.05 1.32 -16.03
C ARG A 274 2.25 1.13 -14.76
N PHE A 275 2.54 0.10 -13.97
CA PHE A 275 1.76 -0.21 -12.77
C PHE A 275 2.32 0.45 -11.51
N CYS A 276 3.60 0.86 -11.52
CA CYS A 276 4.28 1.39 -10.36
C CYS A 276 4.61 2.88 -10.52
N GLU A 277 5.51 3.24 -11.43
CA GLU A 277 5.94 4.63 -11.63
C GLU A 277 4.80 5.57 -12.08
N ALA A 278 3.75 5.07 -12.72
CA ALA A 278 2.56 5.86 -13.06
C ALA A 278 1.86 6.43 -11.81
N ARG A 279 1.90 5.72 -10.67
CA ARG A 279 1.36 6.22 -9.39
C ARG A 279 2.22 7.37 -8.84
N VAL A 280 3.53 7.28 -8.97
CA VAL A 280 4.47 8.35 -8.61
C VAL A 280 4.28 9.56 -9.52
N TRP A 281 4.13 9.34 -10.83
CA TRP A 281 3.82 10.39 -11.80
C TRP A 281 2.55 11.13 -11.42
N SER A 282 1.48 10.41 -11.09
CA SER A 282 0.21 11.03 -10.69
C SER A 282 0.35 11.87 -9.44
N PHE A 283 1.07 11.40 -8.43
CA PHE A 283 1.32 12.19 -7.23
C PHE A 283 2.09 13.48 -7.53
N PHE A 284 3.20 13.40 -8.27
CA PHE A 284 4.02 14.58 -8.53
C PHE A 284 3.30 15.63 -9.40
N ARG A 285 2.50 15.21 -10.39
CA ARG A 285 1.78 16.14 -11.26
C ARG A 285 0.72 16.99 -10.53
N HIS A 286 0.20 16.55 -9.39
CA HIS A 286 -0.66 17.38 -8.55
C HIS A 286 0.05 18.59 -7.96
N PHE A 287 1.37 18.58 -7.92
CA PHE A 287 2.21 19.60 -7.29
C PHE A 287 3.28 20.20 -8.20
N ASP A 288 3.32 19.77 -9.46
CA ASP A 288 4.14 20.36 -10.51
C ASP A 288 3.39 20.30 -11.86
N ASN A 289 2.89 21.46 -12.32
CA ASN A 289 2.11 21.55 -13.55
C ASN A 289 2.91 21.17 -14.82
N SER A 290 4.25 21.16 -14.76
CA SER A 290 5.12 20.73 -15.87
C SER A 290 5.35 19.23 -15.91
N PHE A 291 4.87 18.48 -14.92
CA PHE A 291 5.22 17.07 -14.71
C PHE A 291 4.61 16.12 -15.74
N ASP A 292 3.61 16.59 -16.50
CA ASP A 292 3.01 15.83 -17.62
C ASP A 292 4.05 15.45 -18.71
N ARG A 293 5.20 16.15 -18.78
CA ARG A 293 6.31 15.75 -19.67
C ARG A 293 6.85 14.34 -19.42
N TYR A 294 6.66 13.81 -18.19
CA TYR A 294 7.06 12.45 -17.81
C TYR A 294 5.97 11.38 -18.06
N LEU A 295 4.81 11.77 -18.63
CA LEU A 295 3.77 10.80 -18.99
C LEU A 295 4.30 9.66 -19.89
N PRO A 296 5.17 9.90 -20.91
CA PRO A 296 5.73 8.81 -21.72
C PRO A 296 6.51 7.77 -20.89
N TRP A 297 7.20 8.20 -19.81
CA TRP A 297 7.83 7.27 -18.87
C TRP A 297 6.80 6.43 -18.14
N ALA A 298 5.77 7.06 -17.55
CA ALA A 298 4.69 6.40 -16.84
C ALA A 298 3.86 5.46 -17.74
N GLU A 299 3.74 5.77 -19.04
CA GLU A 299 3.10 4.87 -20.00
C GLU A 299 3.92 3.59 -20.28
N GLY A 300 5.23 3.62 -20.04
CA GLY A 300 6.12 2.46 -20.13
C GLY A 300 6.39 1.93 -21.52
N LYS A 301 5.87 2.55 -22.58
CA LYS A 301 5.96 2.05 -23.95
C LYS A 301 7.17 2.57 -24.73
N ASP A 302 7.65 3.76 -24.39
CA ASP A 302 8.84 4.34 -25.00
C ASP A 302 10.10 4.00 -24.18
N PRO A 303 11.03 3.20 -24.73
CA PRO A 303 12.26 2.86 -24.02
C PRO A 303 13.21 4.07 -23.83
N ASN A 304 13.02 5.14 -24.61
CA ASN A 304 13.83 6.36 -24.54
C ASN A 304 13.18 7.49 -23.72
N ALA A 305 12.02 7.23 -23.12
CA ALA A 305 11.34 8.22 -22.28
C ALA A 305 12.26 8.70 -21.14
N GLU A 306 12.20 9.99 -20.86
CA GLU A 306 12.93 10.61 -19.77
C GLU A 306 12.48 10.04 -18.41
N ASP A 307 13.44 9.55 -17.61
CA ASP A 307 13.20 9.01 -16.28
C ASP A 307 12.81 10.12 -15.29
N MET A 308 11.85 9.83 -14.42
CA MET A 308 11.40 10.79 -13.42
C MET A 308 12.45 11.04 -12.33
N PRO A 309 12.56 12.26 -11.81
CA PRO A 309 13.39 12.56 -10.65
C PRO A 309 12.92 11.80 -9.41
N LEU A 310 13.84 11.50 -8.48
CA LEU A 310 13.51 10.79 -7.24
C LEU A 310 12.57 11.61 -6.34
N TRP A 311 12.73 12.93 -6.32
CA TRP A 311 11.91 13.91 -5.60
C TRP A 311 11.79 15.21 -6.40
N ILE A 312 10.79 16.02 -6.04
CA ILE A 312 10.58 17.35 -6.60
C ILE A 312 10.35 18.37 -5.46
N VAL A 313 10.61 19.63 -5.73
CA VAL A 313 10.13 20.74 -4.89
C VAL A 313 8.72 21.11 -5.37
N PRO A 314 7.69 20.97 -4.55
CA PRO A 314 6.32 21.20 -4.97
C PRO A 314 6.06 22.70 -5.18
N ASN A 315 5.16 23.04 -6.12
CA ASN A 315 4.77 24.42 -6.40
C ASN A 315 3.87 25.07 -5.31
N ARG A 316 3.39 24.26 -4.37
CA ARG A 316 2.66 24.68 -3.15
C ARG A 316 2.93 23.71 -2.01
N LYS A 317 2.78 24.16 -0.79
CA LYS A 317 2.89 23.30 0.39
C LYS A 317 1.69 22.37 0.52
N LEU A 318 1.92 21.18 1.10
CA LEU A 318 0.94 20.13 1.26
C LEU A 318 0.39 20.09 2.69
N SER A 319 -0.91 19.85 2.81
CA SER A 319 -1.62 19.57 4.06
C SER A 319 -1.88 18.06 4.23
N VAL A 320 -2.31 17.64 5.41
CA VAL A 320 -2.83 16.28 5.64
C VAL A 320 -3.96 15.97 4.66
N LYS A 321 -4.88 16.93 4.43
CA LYS A 321 -5.99 16.74 3.48
C LYS A 321 -5.52 16.53 2.04
N ASP A 322 -4.45 17.20 1.62
CA ASP A 322 -3.84 16.93 0.31
C ASP A 322 -3.33 15.48 0.23
N MET A 323 -2.70 15.00 1.30
CA MET A 323 -2.17 13.63 1.34
C MET A 323 -3.30 12.58 1.33
N GLU A 324 -4.38 12.79 2.10
CA GLU A 324 -5.58 11.94 2.03
C GLU A 324 -6.14 11.88 0.60
N ASN A 325 -6.24 13.02 -0.07
CA ASN A 325 -6.76 13.10 -1.44
C ASN A 325 -5.83 12.40 -2.44
N CYS A 326 -4.51 12.53 -2.29
CA CYS A 326 -3.55 11.82 -3.16
C CYS A 326 -3.63 10.31 -3.00
N MET A 327 -3.90 9.80 -1.78
CA MET A 327 -4.09 8.37 -1.57
C MET A 327 -5.39 7.83 -2.21
N ARG A 328 -6.33 8.72 -2.57
CA ARG A 328 -7.63 8.44 -3.21
C ARG A 328 -7.62 8.57 -4.73
N ASP A 329 -6.49 8.86 -5.34
CA ASP A 329 -6.34 9.16 -6.77
C ASP A 329 -6.51 7.93 -7.67
N HIS A 330 -7.22 8.12 -8.80
CA HIS A 330 -7.42 7.11 -9.86
C HIS A 330 -7.01 7.65 -11.24
N TYR A 331 -6.08 8.59 -11.27
CA TYR A 331 -5.63 9.26 -12.50
C TYR A 331 -6.70 10.16 -13.14
N GLU A 332 -7.65 10.68 -12.36
CA GLU A 332 -8.79 11.44 -12.87
C GLU A 332 -8.35 12.60 -13.77
N GLY A 333 -8.99 12.70 -14.92
CA GLY A 333 -8.73 13.75 -15.92
C GLY A 333 -7.43 13.60 -16.71
N THR A 334 -6.74 12.46 -16.60
CA THR A 334 -5.50 12.18 -17.34
C THR A 334 -5.69 11.18 -18.47
N ALA A 335 -4.63 10.95 -19.27
CA ALA A 335 -4.61 9.88 -20.26
C ALA A 335 -4.72 8.46 -19.65
N LEU A 336 -4.47 8.31 -18.34
CA LEU A 336 -4.56 7.04 -17.62
C LEU A 336 -5.93 6.83 -16.95
N ASP A 337 -6.81 7.84 -16.96
CA ASP A 337 -8.14 7.78 -16.35
C ASP A 337 -9.01 6.69 -16.98
N ILE A 338 -9.41 5.72 -16.16
CA ILE A 338 -10.19 4.55 -16.59
C ILE A 338 -11.67 4.91 -16.70
N ALA A 339 -12.17 5.75 -15.77
CA ALA A 339 -13.60 6.03 -15.62
C ALA A 339 -14.20 6.68 -16.87
N ASN A 340 -13.42 7.49 -17.59
CA ASN A 340 -13.85 8.20 -18.80
C ASN A 340 -13.63 7.41 -20.09
N ARG A 341 -13.14 6.17 -20.05
CA ARG A 341 -12.97 5.32 -21.23
C ARG A 341 -14.25 4.56 -21.54
N LYS A 342 -14.60 4.47 -22.82
CA LYS A 342 -15.90 3.99 -23.34
C LYS A 342 -16.45 2.72 -22.70
N VAL A 343 -15.59 1.75 -22.36
CA VAL A 343 -16.02 0.44 -21.84
C VAL A 343 -15.37 0.14 -20.48
N ALA A 344 -14.14 0.61 -20.25
CA ALA A 344 -13.33 0.20 -19.10
C ALA A 344 -13.97 0.58 -17.74
N GLY A 345 -14.62 1.76 -17.63
CA GLY A 345 -15.36 2.18 -16.44
C GLY A 345 -16.77 1.58 -16.33
N GLY A 346 -17.21 0.82 -17.32
CA GLY A 346 -18.56 0.25 -17.36
C GLY A 346 -19.67 1.30 -17.43
N ILE A 347 -20.89 0.88 -17.10
CA ILE A 347 -22.11 1.72 -17.13
C ILE A 347 -21.98 2.94 -16.22
N TRP A 348 -21.30 2.76 -15.07
CA TRP A 348 -21.32 3.72 -13.97
C TRP A 348 -19.96 4.40 -13.74
N ASN A 349 -19.12 4.47 -14.77
CA ASN A 349 -17.80 5.14 -14.74
C ASN A 349 -16.97 4.72 -13.51
N MET A 350 -16.88 3.42 -13.26
CA MET A 350 -16.13 2.87 -12.14
C MET A 350 -14.63 3.01 -12.41
N PRO A 351 -13.84 3.63 -11.49
CA PRO A 351 -12.39 3.80 -11.68
C PRO A 351 -11.57 2.57 -11.30
N TYR A 352 -12.22 1.46 -11.00
CA TYR A 352 -11.61 0.19 -10.62
C TYR A 352 -11.74 -0.83 -11.72
N GLN A 353 -10.72 -1.66 -11.90
CA GLN A 353 -10.73 -2.72 -12.91
C GLN A 353 -10.57 -4.10 -12.26
N PRO A 354 -11.12 -5.15 -12.92
CA PRO A 354 -10.93 -6.52 -12.42
C PRO A 354 -9.46 -6.96 -12.53
N THR A 355 -9.10 -7.91 -11.67
CA THR A 355 -7.81 -8.60 -11.71
C THR A 355 -7.93 -9.94 -12.45
N PRO A 356 -6.81 -10.46 -12.98
CA PRO A 356 -5.43 -9.96 -12.91
C PRO A 356 -5.19 -8.69 -13.73
N LEU A 357 -4.10 -7.96 -13.42
CA LEU A 357 -3.74 -6.74 -14.16
C LEU A 357 -3.45 -7.01 -15.65
N THR A 358 -3.05 -8.22 -16.02
CA THR A 358 -2.83 -8.61 -17.41
C THR A 358 -3.77 -9.74 -17.83
N TYR A 359 -4.21 -9.70 -19.08
CA TYR A 359 -5.10 -10.71 -19.67
C TYR A 359 -4.80 -10.91 -21.15
N LYS A 360 -5.25 -12.01 -21.74
CA LYS A 360 -4.98 -12.33 -23.16
C LYS A 360 -6.22 -12.22 -24.02
N VAL A 361 -6.08 -11.59 -25.19
CA VAL A 361 -7.09 -11.51 -26.25
C VAL A 361 -6.42 -11.79 -27.57
N ASP A 362 -6.86 -12.81 -28.29
CA ASP A 362 -6.34 -13.20 -29.64
C ASP A 362 -4.81 -13.30 -29.66
N GLY A 363 -4.22 -13.90 -28.62
CA GLY A 363 -2.78 -14.09 -28.48
C GLY A 363 -1.99 -12.84 -28.08
N LYS A 364 -2.65 -11.68 -27.93
CA LYS A 364 -2.03 -10.44 -27.44
C LYS A 364 -2.21 -10.33 -25.91
N THR A 365 -1.18 -9.92 -25.20
CA THR A 365 -1.29 -9.56 -23.79
C THR A 365 -1.78 -8.13 -23.68
N CYS A 366 -2.93 -7.96 -23.02
CA CYS A 366 -3.53 -6.68 -22.66
C CYS A 366 -3.34 -6.42 -21.17
N PHE A 367 -3.61 -5.21 -20.71
CA PHE A 367 -3.49 -4.86 -19.29
C PHE A 367 -4.60 -3.90 -18.84
N ASN A 368 -4.82 -3.90 -17.53
CA ASN A 368 -5.64 -2.96 -16.80
C ASN A 368 -4.76 -1.90 -16.14
N GLU A 369 -5.31 -0.71 -15.90
CA GLU A 369 -4.61 0.32 -15.11
C GLU A 369 -4.57 -0.04 -13.63
N ARG A 370 -3.51 0.40 -12.95
CA ARG A 370 -3.31 0.23 -11.51
C ARG A 370 -3.19 1.61 -10.85
N PRO A 371 -4.30 2.21 -10.37
CA PRO A 371 -4.27 3.52 -9.72
C PRO A 371 -3.72 3.44 -8.29
N ILE A 372 -3.59 4.61 -7.64
CA ILE A 372 -3.14 4.74 -6.25
C ILE A 372 -4.18 4.14 -5.29
N SER A 373 -5.45 4.54 -5.43
CA SER A 373 -6.56 3.96 -4.70
C SER A 373 -7.07 2.71 -5.40
N THR A 374 -7.23 1.62 -4.68
CA THR A 374 -7.60 0.33 -5.26
C THR A 374 -8.41 -0.51 -4.27
N GLN A 375 -9.27 -1.39 -4.84
CA GLN A 375 -10.12 -2.29 -4.07
C GLN A 375 -9.36 -3.36 -3.27
N GLN A 376 -8.07 -3.51 -3.48
CA GLN A 376 -7.23 -4.49 -2.75
C GLN A 376 -6.53 -3.89 -1.52
N THR A 377 -6.76 -2.62 -1.21
CA THR A 377 -6.16 -2.00 -0.03
C THR A 377 -6.74 -2.61 1.25
N GLY A 378 -5.88 -3.14 2.12
CA GLY A 378 -6.29 -3.65 3.43
C GLY A 378 -6.38 -2.56 4.47
N PHE A 379 -5.40 -1.64 4.48
CA PHE A 379 -5.41 -0.43 5.29
C PHE A 379 -4.62 0.70 4.64
N THR A 380 -4.93 1.92 5.07
CA THR A 380 -4.30 3.15 4.59
C THR A 380 -4.03 4.10 5.73
N PHE A 381 -2.97 4.92 5.62
CA PHE A 381 -2.75 5.99 6.58
C PHE A 381 -2.02 7.20 5.99
N VAL A 382 -2.18 8.33 6.69
CA VAL A 382 -1.31 9.50 6.61
C VAL A 382 -0.69 9.70 7.98
N ALA A 383 0.63 9.63 8.10
CA ALA A 383 1.35 9.94 9.33
C ALA A 383 1.80 11.41 9.31
N GLN A 384 1.52 12.14 10.40
CA GLN A 384 1.91 13.53 10.62
C GLN A 384 2.79 13.61 11.86
N MET A 385 4.05 14.01 11.70
CA MET A 385 5.05 14.07 12.76
C MET A 385 5.51 15.51 12.98
N ARG A 386 5.38 16.02 14.23
CA ARG A 386 5.53 17.44 14.54
C ARG A 386 6.52 17.65 15.68
N SER A 387 7.66 18.29 15.36
CA SER A 387 8.76 18.51 16.31
C SER A 387 8.50 19.61 17.36
N TRP A 388 7.57 20.51 17.09
CA TRP A 388 7.26 21.64 17.99
C TRP A 388 6.26 21.29 19.10
N LEU A 389 5.65 20.12 19.03
CA LEU A 389 4.76 19.61 20.08
C LEU A 389 5.49 18.61 20.99
N PRO A 390 5.05 18.48 22.25
CA PRO A 390 5.56 17.42 23.10
C PRO A 390 5.43 16.05 22.43
N ARG A 391 6.45 15.21 22.57
CA ARG A 391 6.54 13.89 21.94
C ARG A 391 5.26 13.05 22.00
N LYS A 392 4.56 13.08 23.14
CA LYS A 392 3.34 12.31 23.36
C LYS A 392 2.10 12.84 22.62
N ILE A 393 2.17 14.06 22.07
CA ILE A 393 1.05 14.74 21.40
C ILE A 393 1.35 14.93 19.89
N GLY A 394 2.63 15.10 19.53
CA GLY A 394 3.05 15.58 18.20
C GLY A 394 2.80 14.62 17.04
N GLY A 395 2.75 13.31 17.27
CA GLY A 395 2.57 12.30 16.23
C GLY A 395 1.12 11.84 16.10
N VAL A 396 0.58 11.87 14.89
CA VAL A 396 -0.77 11.37 14.57
C VAL A 396 -0.67 10.47 13.34
N LEU A 397 -1.29 9.31 13.44
CA LEU A 397 -1.57 8.41 12.34
C LEU A 397 -3.06 8.57 11.99
N TRP A 398 -3.35 9.21 10.86
CA TRP A 398 -4.69 9.28 10.28
C TRP A 398 -4.93 7.95 9.57
N PHE A 399 -5.75 7.08 10.16
CA PHE A 399 -5.84 5.66 9.80
C PHE A 399 -7.22 5.29 9.25
N GLY A 400 -7.26 4.43 8.23
CA GLY A 400 -8.46 3.81 7.67
C GLY A 400 -8.22 2.35 7.26
N ASN A 401 -9.24 1.53 7.35
CA ASN A 401 -9.25 0.18 6.78
C ASN A 401 -10.00 0.15 5.46
N ASP A 402 -9.54 -0.65 4.50
CA ASP A 402 -10.11 -0.79 3.15
C ASP A 402 -9.62 0.31 2.18
N ASP A 403 -10.17 0.37 0.98
CA ASP A 403 -9.88 1.31 -0.10
C ASP A 403 -9.93 2.77 0.39
N PRO A 404 -8.82 3.54 0.26
CA PRO A 404 -8.73 4.91 0.78
C PRO A 404 -9.80 5.85 0.23
N ASN A 405 -10.30 5.62 -1.00
CA ASN A 405 -11.38 6.42 -1.56
C ASN A 405 -12.75 6.10 -0.93
N MET A 406 -12.88 4.96 -0.29
CA MET A 406 -14.13 4.48 0.31
C MET A 406 -14.20 4.66 1.83
N VAL A 407 -13.15 5.19 2.49
CA VAL A 407 -13.07 5.29 3.95
C VAL A 407 -12.73 6.68 4.43
N ALA A 408 -13.12 7.02 5.67
CA ALA A 408 -12.67 8.20 6.38
C ALA A 408 -11.43 7.87 7.22
N TYR A 409 -10.50 8.82 7.32
CA TYR A 409 -9.29 8.70 8.12
C TYR A 409 -9.53 9.14 9.56
N THR A 410 -9.35 8.24 10.52
CA THR A 410 -9.54 8.54 11.94
C THR A 410 -8.21 8.82 12.64
N PRO A 411 -8.15 9.77 13.61
CA PRO A 411 -6.90 10.12 14.27
C PRO A 411 -6.50 9.07 15.32
N VAL A 412 -5.28 8.55 15.21
CA VAL A 412 -4.64 7.68 16.20
C VAL A 412 -3.33 8.34 16.63
N TYR A 413 -3.22 8.74 17.89
CA TYR A 413 -2.01 9.39 18.38
C TYR A 413 -0.88 8.38 18.65
N CYS A 414 0.35 8.74 18.34
CA CYS A 414 1.53 7.87 18.43
C CYS A 414 1.79 7.32 19.85
N SER A 415 1.26 7.99 20.88
CA SER A 415 1.37 7.59 22.28
C SER A 415 0.21 6.74 22.77
N SER A 416 -0.77 6.41 21.91
CA SER A 416 -1.93 5.59 22.29
C SER A 416 -1.48 4.23 22.82
N THR A 417 -2.04 3.84 23.97
CA THR A 417 -1.72 2.59 24.69
C THR A 417 -2.77 1.50 24.45
N ARG A 418 -3.83 1.82 23.74
CA ARG A 418 -4.90 0.90 23.32
C ARG A 418 -5.32 1.25 21.90
N GLN A 419 -5.50 0.25 21.09
CA GLN A 419 -6.11 0.40 19.76
C GLN A 419 -7.63 0.52 19.89
N PRO A 420 -8.31 1.25 18.97
CA PRO A 420 -9.78 1.20 18.87
C PRO A 420 -10.25 -0.24 18.63
N GLU A 421 -11.29 -0.66 19.34
CA GLU A 421 -11.78 -2.04 19.25
C GLU A 421 -12.22 -2.42 17.83
N CYS A 422 -12.82 -1.48 17.10
CA CYS A 422 -13.27 -1.70 15.73
C CYS A 422 -12.11 -1.97 14.74
N TYR A 423 -10.90 -1.58 15.06
CA TYR A 423 -9.68 -1.88 14.29
C TYR A 423 -8.97 -3.16 14.75
N ASN A 424 -9.58 -3.91 15.64
CA ASN A 424 -9.15 -5.22 16.07
C ASN A 424 -10.04 -6.29 15.40
N THR A 425 -9.82 -7.57 15.72
CA THR A 425 -10.57 -8.68 15.08
C THR A 425 -12.07 -8.60 15.32
N GLN A 426 -12.52 -8.26 16.53
CA GLN A 426 -13.94 -8.16 16.92
C GLN A 426 -14.82 -9.33 16.45
N GLY A 427 -14.27 -10.55 16.56
CA GLY A 427 -14.96 -11.76 16.11
C GLY A 427 -14.95 -11.95 14.59
N ALA A 428 -14.05 -11.26 13.88
CA ALA A 428 -13.84 -11.35 12.44
C ALA A 428 -12.45 -11.91 12.11
N ASP A 429 -12.31 -12.44 10.92
CA ASP A 429 -11.04 -12.80 10.27
C ASP A 429 -11.19 -12.60 8.74
N ALA A 430 -10.21 -13.06 7.95
CA ALA A 430 -10.22 -12.92 6.49
C ALA A 430 -11.45 -13.54 5.79
N VAL A 431 -12.19 -14.43 6.45
CA VAL A 431 -13.35 -15.14 5.91
C VAL A 431 -14.60 -15.06 6.81
N THR A 432 -14.51 -14.32 7.91
CA THR A 432 -15.59 -14.17 8.90
C THR A 432 -16.00 -12.69 9.02
N PHE A 433 -17.19 -12.35 8.56
CA PHE A 433 -17.75 -10.99 8.61
C PHE A 433 -18.23 -10.60 10.01
N SER A 434 -17.98 -9.34 10.40
CA SER A 434 -18.55 -8.74 11.61
C SER A 434 -18.90 -7.26 11.39
N THR A 435 -20.10 -6.84 11.82
CA THR A 435 -20.52 -5.43 11.81
C THR A 435 -19.82 -4.58 12.87
N LYS A 436 -19.02 -5.18 13.74
CA LYS A 436 -18.20 -4.52 14.76
C LYS A 436 -16.74 -4.30 14.29
N ASN A 437 -16.36 -4.87 13.16
CA ASN A 437 -15.03 -4.78 12.59
C ASN A 437 -15.01 -3.76 11.46
N ALA A 438 -14.11 -2.77 11.52
CA ALA A 438 -14.06 -1.67 10.58
C ALA A 438 -13.71 -2.12 9.16
N PHE A 439 -12.74 -3.05 8.99
CA PHE A 439 -12.40 -3.57 7.66
C PHE A 439 -13.64 -4.12 6.95
N TRP A 440 -14.38 -5.02 7.62
CA TRP A 440 -15.54 -5.66 6.98
C TRP A 440 -16.70 -4.70 6.70
N VAL A 441 -16.95 -3.74 7.59
CA VAL A 441 -18.03 -2.76 7.35
C VAL A 441 -17.65 -1.78 6.23
N CYS A 442 -16.39 -1.33 6.18
CA CYS A 442 -15.90 -0.51 5.08
C CYS A 442 -15.93 -1.28 3.75
N ASN A 443 -15.41 -2.49 3.73
CA ASN A 443 -15.39 -3.35 2.55
C ASN A 443 -16.80 -3.70 2.06
N TRP A 444 -17.75 -3.92 2.96
CA TRP A 444 -19.17 -4.10 2.61
C TRP A 444 -19.74 -2.87 1.88
N VAL A 445 -19.54 -1.68 2.42
CA VAL A 445 -19.98 -0.42 1.80
C VAL A 445 -19.31 -0.21 0.45
N SER A 446 -18.00 -0.42 0.36
CA SER A 446 -17.22 -0.30 -0.88
C SER A 446 -17.78 -1.22 -1.98
N ASN A 447 -18.03 -2.49 -1.65
CA ASN A 447 -18.57 -3.48 -2.60
C ASN A 447 -20.01 -3.19 -3.01
N MET A 448 -20.78 -2.44 -2.21
CA MET A 448 -22.09 -1.92 -2.63
C MET A 448 -21.94 -0.78 -3.65
N VAL A 449 -20.92 0.06 -3.49
CA VAL A 449 -20.72 1.27 -4.30
C VAL A 449 -20.07 0.94 -5.66
N TYR A 450 -19.08 0.04 -5.72
CA TYR A 450 -18.34 -0.28 -6.95
C TYR A 450 -19.22 -0.55 -8.17
N PRO A 451 -20.25 -1.42 -8.12
CA PRO A 451 -21.06 -1.75 -9.30
C PRO A 451 -21.91 -0.57 -9.81
N ARG A 452 -22.12 0.46 -8.99
CA ARG A 452 -22.93 1.64 -9.31
C ARG A 452 -22.23 2.93 -8.92
N TYR A 453 -20.94 3.00 -9.18
CA TYR A 453 -20.01 4.02 -8.66
C TYR A 453 -20.52 5.45 -8.83
N SER A 454 -20.76 5.91 -10.06
CA SER A 454 -21.20 7.30 -10.30
C SER A 454 -22.56 7.65 -9.69
N GLN A 455 -23.40 6.66 -9.35
CA GLN A 455 -24.67 6.88 -8.68
C GLN A 455 -24.56 6.88 -7.15
N MET A 456 -23.77 5.96 -6.59
CA MET A 456 -23.73 5.70 -5.14
C MET A 456 -22.58 6.42 -4.44
N PHE A 457 -21.44 6.57 -5.10
CA PHE A 457 -20.26 7.22 -4.54
C PHE A 457 -20.49 8.65 -4.02
N PRO A 458 -21.31 9.52 -4.68
CA PRO A 458 -21.62 10.83 -4.10
C PRO A 458 -22.22 10.76 -2.69
N SER A 459 -23.07 9.79 -2.40
CA SER A 459 -23.64 9.60 -1.06
C SER A 459 -22.62 9.12 -0.03
N LEU A 460 -21.69 8.24 -0.44
CA LEU A 460 -20.57 7.83 0.41
C LEU A 460 -19.63 9.01 0.66
N LYS A 461 -19.24 9.72 -0.40
CA LYS A 461 -18.32 10.85 -0.36
C LYS A 461 -18.78 11.95 0.60
N GLU A 462 -20.09 12.24 0.63
CA GLU A 462 -20.67 13.23 1.54
C GLU A 462 -20.41 12.86 3.01
N VAL A 463 -20.66 11.59 3.40
CA VAL A 463 -20.43 11.10 4.77
C VAL A 463 -18.92 11.07 5.08
N ARG A 464 -18.12 10.55 4.17
CA ARG A 464 -16.66 10.48 4.30
C ARG A 464 -16.03 11.85 4.51
N ASP A 465 -16.31 12.78 3.60
CA ASP A 465 -15.71 14.12 3.63
C ASP A 465 -16.19 14.93 4.86
N SER A 466 -17.43 14.71 5.31
CA SER A 466 -17.95 15.31 6.54
C SER A 466 -17.14 14.86 7.77
N LEU A 467 -16.84 13.57 7.88
CA LEU A 467 -16.06 13.04 9.00
C LEU A 467 -14.60 13.51 8.93
N ASP A 468 -13.92 13.37 7.78
CA ASP A 468 -12.55 13.83 7.58
C ASP A 468 -12.41 15.31 7.97
N ASN A 469 -13.28 16.17 7.41
CA ASN A 469 -13.23 17.59 7.67
C ASN A 469 -13.49 17.92 9.15
N SER A 470 -14.42 17.18 9.79
CA SER A 470 -14.68 17.34 11.24
C SER A 470 -13.47 16.94 12.07
N TYR A 471 -12.81 15.82 11.75
CA TYR A 471 -11.66 15.36 12.51
C TYR A 471 -10.46 16.30 12.36
N LEU A 472 -10.16 16.76 11.15
CA LEU A 472 -9.10 17.74 10.89
C LEU A 472 -9.38 19.09 11.56
N ALA A 473 -10.62 19.59 11.52
CA ALA A 473 -11.01 20.86 12.16
C ALA A 473 -10.89 20.80 13.70
N ASN A 474 -11.13 19.63 14.30
CA ASN A 474 -11.06 19.45 15.75
C ASN A 474 -9.64 19.14 16.26
N GLN A 475 -8.67 18.85 15.40
CA GLN A 475 -7.32 18.46 15.78
C GLN A 475 -6.67 19.46 16.74
N ASN A 476 -6.66 20.75 16.39
CA ASN A 476 -6.05 21.78 17.23
C ASN A 476 -6.71 21.87 18.60
N ALA A 477 -8.03 21.80 18.67
CA ALA A 477 -8.77 21.93 19.94
C ALA A 477 -8.46 20.80 20.91
N ILE A 478 -8.43 19.54 20.44
CA ILE A 478 -8.11 18.39 21.31
C ILE A 478 -6.63 18.40 21.75
N GLU A 479 -5.72 18.85 20.89
CA GLU A 479 -4.30 18.95 21.20
C GLU A 479 -4.00 20.06 22.20
N GLN A 480 -4.66 21.22 22.11
CA GLN A 480 -4.56 22.27 23.13
C GLN A 480 -5.06 21.77 24.48
N LYS A 481 -6.19 21.07 24.52
CA LYS A 481 -6.68 20.42 25.74
C LYS A 481 -5.68 19.38 26.29
N ALA A 482 -5.05 18.60 25.42
CA ALA A 482 -4.02 17.64 25.82
C ALA A 482 -2.77 18.32 26.39
N LEU A 483 -2.38 19.51 25.88
CA LEU A 483 -1.29 20.32 26.42
C LEU A 483 -1.62 20.87 27.82
N GLU A 484 -2.86 21.32 28.03
CA GLU A 484 -3.34 21.76 29.34
C GLU A 484 -3.32 20.62 30.35
N VAL A 485 -3.87 19.45 30.00
CA VAL A 485 -3.87 18.25 30.83
C VAL A 485 -2.44 17.76 31.11
N LEU A 486 -1.56 17.78 30.09
CA LEU A 486 -0.14 17.44 30.28
C LEU A 486 0.53 18.30 31.34
N LYS A 487 0.22 19.61 31.34
CA LYS A 487 0.78 20.57 32.32
C LYS A 487 0.19 20.41 33.72
N ALA A 488 -1.12 20.13 33.79
CA ALA A 488 -1.84 20.07 35.08
C ALA A 488 -1.76 18.70 35.75
N GLU A 489 -1.85 17.61 34.97
CA GLU A 489 -2.06 16.24 35.46
C GLU A 489 -0.96 15.26 35.02
N GLY A 490 -0.08 15.69 34.12
CA GLY A 490 1.05 14.90 33.66
C GLY A 490 0.78 14.07 32.40
N SER A 491 1.80 13.31 32.00
CA SER A 491 1.86 12.62 30.70
C SER A 491 0.80 11.53 30.53
N GLU A 492 0.51 10.77 31.58
CA GLU A 492 -0.44 9.65 31.51
C GLU A 492 -1.87 10.15 31.27
N ALA A 493 -2.29 11.23 31.93
CA ALA A 493 -3.60 11.83 31.74
C ALA A 493 -3.77 12.39 30.30
N ALA A 494 -2.74 13.07 29.79
CA ALA A 494 -2.75 13.58 28.42
C ALA A 494 -2.81 12.44 27.37
N VAL A 495 -2.05 11.37 27.56
CA VAL A 495 -2.10 10.17 26.71
C VAL A 495 -3.48 9.52 26.75
N LYS A 496 -4.06 9.39 27.96
CA LYS A 496 -5.41 8.84 28.12
C LYS A 496 -6.45 9.67 27.37
N LEU A 497 -6.40 10.99 27.47
CA LEU A 497 -7.31 11.90 26.76
C LEU A 497 -7.24 11.70 25.25
N LEU A 498 -6.03 11.68 24.68
CA LEU A 498 -5.83 11.50 23.22
C LEU A 498 -6.21 10.10 22.75
N ASN A 499 -5.94 9.08 23.57
CA ASN A 499 -6.32 7.71 23.26
C ASN A 499 -7.85 7.54 23.25
N ASP A 500 -8.54 8.05 24.28
CA ASP A 500 -10.00 7.98 24.37
C ASP A 500 -10.66 8.76 23.22
N TYR A 501 -10.10 9.91 22.83
CA TYR A 501 -10.54 10.66 21.66
C TYR A 501 -10.41 9.85 20.35
N GLY A 502 -9.25 9.22 20.10
CA GLY A 502 -9.04 8.38 18.92
C GLY A 502 -10.01 7.19 18.86
N ILE A 503 -10.24 6.53 19.99
CA ILE A 503 -11.22 5.43 20.12
C ILE A 503 -12.63 5.92 19.80
N GLU A 504 -13.04 7.08 20.35
CA GLU A 504 -14.35 7.68 20.07
C GLU A 504 -14.53 7.98 18.57
N LYS A 505 -13.50 8.55 17.90
CA LYS A 505 -13.60 8.90 16.47
C LYS A 505 -13.63 7.67 15.57
N ALA A 506 -12.87 6.63 15.91
CA ALA A 506 -12.96 5.35 15.21
C ALA A 506 -14.33 4.68 15.36
N GLN A 507 -14.92 4.71 16.56
CA GLN A 507 -16.27 4.20 16.78
C GLN A 507 -17.34 5.04 16.03
N GLN A 508 -17.19 6.37 16.01
CA GLN A 508 -18.06 7.27 15.25
C GLN A 508 -18.02 6.95 13.75
N MET A 509 -16.84 6.68 13.21
CA MET A 509 -16.68 6.24 11.81
C MET A 509 -17.41 4.92 11.57
N LEU A 510 -17.17 3.88 12.37
CA LEU A 510 -17.84 2.58 12.25
C LEU A 510 -19.36 2.70 12.28
N ASP A 511 -19.90 3.47 13.24
CA ASP A 511 -21.34 3.70 13.36
C ASP A 511 -21.91 4.42 12.14
N SER A 512 -21.15 5.37 11.58
CA SER A 512 -21.52 6.11 10.38
C SER A 512 -21.55 5.19 9.16
N TRP A 513 -20.58 4.29 9.02
CA TRP A 513 -20.52 3.32 7.92
C TRP A 513 -21.63 2.25 8.02
N ASN A 514 -21.93 1.75 9.22
CA ASN A 514 -23.09 0.86 9.42
C ASN A 514 -24.41 1.54 9.02
N LYS A 515 -24.60 2.80 9.38
CA LYS A 515 -25.77 3.61 8.96
C LYS A 515 -25.78 3.84 7.45
N LEU A 516 -24.61 4.14 6.87
CA LEU A 516 -24.45 4.36 5.44
C LEU A 516 -24.80 3.11 4.64
N ALA A 517 -24.39 1.92 5.07
CA ALA A 517 -24.74 0.66 4.41
C ALA A 517 -26.27 0.49 4.32
N VAL A 518 -26.98 0.71 5.44
CA VAL A 518 -28.45 0.67 5.48
C VAL A 518 -29.08 1.75 4.59
N TYR A 519 -28.53 2.97 4.62
CA TYR A 519 -29.00 4.07 3.77
C TYR A 519 -28.85 3.74 2.28
N LEU A 520 -27.68 3.24 1.87
CA LEU A 520 -27.40 2.91 0.47
C LEU A 520 -28.34 1.81 -0.05
N ILE A 521 -28.57 0.77 0.70
CA ILE A 521 -29.51 -0.29 0.26
C ILE A 521 -30.94 0.25 0.15
N VAL A 522 -31.40 1.10 1.07
CA VAL A 522 -32.73 1.70 1.00
C VAL A 522 -32.85 2.64 -0.19
N LYS A 523 -31.86 3.52 -0.44
CA LYS A 523 -31.90 4.53 -1.50
C LYS A 523 -31.82 3.93 -2.90
N TYR A 524 -31.01 2.88 -3.07
CA TYR A 524 -30.58 2.39 -4.39
C TYR A 524 -31.00 0.96 -4.71
N ASN A 525 -31.89 0.32 -3.93
CA ASN A 525 -32.33 -1.04 -4.25
C ASN A 525 -33.03 -1.14 -5.62
N ASP A 526 -32.98 -2.34 -6.22
CA ASP A 526 -33.67 -2.71 -7.46
C ASP A 526 -33.27 -1.85 -8.68
N MET A 527 -32.02 -1.39 -8.72
CA MET A 527 -31.48 -0.52 -9.79
C MET A 527 -32.22 0.82 -9.95
N ALA A 528 -33.05 1.18 -8.99
CA ALA A 528 -33.79 2.43 -8.92
C ALA A 528 -33.14 3.40 -7.92
N VAL A 529 -33.65 4.62 -7.86
CA VAL A 529 -33.24 5.65 -6.89
C VAL A 529 -34.47 6.20 -6.19
N LYS A 530 -34.48 6.20 -4.86
CA LYS A 530 -35.50 6.89 -4.08
C LYS A 530 -35.06 8.35 -3.86
N PRO A 531 -35.73 9.34 -4.48
CA PRO A 531 -35.37 10.73 -4.32
C PRO A 531 -35.68 11.24 -2.91
N GLU A 532 -34.92 12.25 -2.50
CA GLU A 532 -35.05 12.91 -1.20
C GLU A 532 -35.44 14.37 -1.35
N ALA A 533 -36.05 14.91 -0.30
CA ALA A 533 -36.23 16.34 -0.09
C ALA A 533 -36.09 16.63 1.41
N ASN A 534 -35.29 17.66 1.76
CA ASN A 534 -35.02 18.05 3.14
C ASN A 534 -34.54 16.88 4.02
N GLY A 535 -33.64 16.03 3.50
CA GLY A 535 -33.05 14.89 4.20
C GLY A 535 -34.03 13.72 4.45
N LYS A 536 -35.17 13.67 3.77
CA LYS A 536 -36.16 12.59 3.90
C LYS A 536 -36.53 12.02 2.53
N PHE A 537 -36.71 10.71 2.45
CA PHE A 537 -37.19 10.05 1.24
C PHE A 537 -38.58 10.56 0.86
N LYS A 538 -38.77 10.94 -0.41
CA LYS A 538 -40.09 11.32 -0.94
C LYS A 538 -41.02 10.13 -0.93
N ARG A 539 -42.23 10.36 -0.40
CA ARG A 539 -43.27 9.37 -0.39
C ARG A 539 -44.34 9.64 -1.45
N THR A 540 -45.13 8.65 -1.77
CA THR A 540 -46.32 8.79 -2.62
C THR A 540 -47.35 9.71 -1.97
N LYS A 541 -48.39 10.13 -2.72
CA LYS A 541 -49.45 11.00 -2.21
C LYS A 541 -50.15 10.46 -0.96
N THR A 542 -50.26 9.13 -0.83
CA THR A 542 -50.85 8.48 0.35
C THR A 542 -49.92 8.45 1.57
N GLY A 543 -48.61 8.76 1.40
CA GLY A 543 -47.61 8.64 2.46
C GLY A 543 -47.16 7.20 2.77
N LEU A 544 -47.76 6.17 2.18
CA LEU A 544 -47.49 4.77 2.47
C LEU A 544 -46.33 4.21 1.62
N GLY A 545 -46.22 4.61 0.36
CA GLY A 545 -45.18 4.14 -0.56
C GLY A 545 -44.07 5.16 -0.77
N ALA A 546 -42.91 4.72 -1.31
CA ALA A 546 -41.83 5.61 -1.74
C ALA A 546 -42.04 6.07 -3.18
N THR A 547 -41.68 7.31 -3.49
CA THR A 547 -41.44 7.76 -4.87
C THR A 547 -40.16 7.12 -5.40
N VAL A 548 -40.16 6.69 -6.66
CA VAL A 548 -39.04 5.98 -7.29
C VAL A 548 -38.68 6.65 -8.61
N ALA A 549 -37.41 7.01 -8.78
CA ALA A 549 -36.81 7.39 -10.06
C ALA A 549 -36.14 6.16 -10.70
N ARG A 550 -36.20 6.09 -12.03
CA ARG A 550 -35.58 5.03 -12.84
C ARG A 550 -34.62 5.70 -13.80
N PRO A 551 -33.33 5.83 -13.45
CA PRO A 551 -32.37 6.62 -14.24
C PRO A 551 -32.05 6.02 -15.61
N GLY A 552 -32.24 4.70 -15.80
CA GLY A 552 -31.83 4.02 -17.04
C GLY A 552 -30.31 4.04 -17.25
N TYR A 553 -29.90 3.88 -18.49
CA TYR A 553 -28.48 4.00 -18.87
C TYR A 553 -28.07 5.47 -18.94
N PRO A 554 -26.83 5.83 -18.49
CA PRO A 554 -26.24 7.09 -18.87
C PRO A 554 -26.14 7.23 -20.40
N GLU A 555 -26.34 8.45 -20.92
CA GLU A 555 -26.41 8.70 -22.36
C GLU A 555 -25.23 8.14 -23.15
N GLY A 556 -24.01 8.35 -22.69
CA GLY A 556 -22.79 7.84 -23.34
C GLY A 556 -22.76 6.32 -23.45
N PHE A 557 -23.22 5.63 -22.40
CA PHE A 557 -23.32 4.15 -22.42
C PHE A 557 -24.47 3.67 -23.34
N ALA A 558 -25.61 4.34 -23.33
CA ALA A 558 -26.72 4.02 -24.24
C ALA A 558 -26.30 4.13 -25.71
N ARG A 559 -25.55 5.17 -26.08
CA ARG A 559 -24.98 5.32 -27.43
C ARG A 559 -24.01 4.18 -27.79
N GLU A 560 -23.18 3.76 -26.87
CA GLU A 560 -22.24 2.65 -27.10
C GLU A 560 -22.99 1.31 -27.23
N MET A 561 -24.02 1.08 -26.44
CA MET A 561 -24.91 -0.10 -26.58
C MET A 561 -25.55 -0.15 -27.97
N TYR A 562 -26.03 0.99 -28.47
CA TYR A 562 -26.58 1.06 -29.84
C TYR A 562 -25.50 0.80 -30.90
N ARG A 563 -24.31 1.40 -30.73
CA ARG A 563 -23.17 1.20 -31.63
C ARG A 563 -22.76 -0.28 -31.76
N ILE A 564 -22.77 -1.03 -30.66
CA ILE A 564 -22.37 -2.44 -30.60
C ILE A 564 -23.47 -3.34 -31.18
N ASN A 565 -24.73 -3.07 -30.87
CA ASN A 565 -25.86 -3.97 -31.16
C ASN A 565 -26.68 -3.57 -32.40
N GLY A 566 -26.43 -2.38 -32.98
CA GLY A 566 -27.25 -1.84 -34.07
C GLY A 566 -28.73 -1.76 -33.70
N ASP A 567 -29.58 -2.07 -34.64
CA ASP A 567 -31.04 -1.96 -34.50
C ASP A 567 -31.70 -3.07 -33.66
N LYS A 568 -30.91 -4.00 -33.11
CA LYS A 568 -31.44 -5.14 -32.33
C LYS A 568 -32.40 -4.71 -31.20
N TYR A 569 -32.18 -3.56 -30.61
CA TYR A 569 -32.97 -3.05 -29.50
C TYR A 569 -33.75 -1.78 -29.85
N VAL A 570 -33.86 -1.45 -31.13
CA VAL A 570 -34.72 -0.35 -31.60
C VAL A 570 -36.17 -0.77 -31.48
N VAL A 571 -37.00 0.05 -30.85
CA VAL A 571 -38.46 -0.17 -30.81
C VAL A 571 -39.02 0.05 -32.21
N PRO A 572 -39.79 -0.88 -32.77
CA PRO A 572 -40.44 -0.66 -34.05
C PRO A 572 -41.36 0.57 -33.99
N GLU A 573 -41.39 1.36 -35.08
CA GLU A 573 -42.35 2.45 -35.18
C GLU A 573 -43.78 1.89 -35.07
N ALA A 574 -44.59 2.52 -34.25
CA ALA A 574 -46.01 2.18 -34.15
C ALA A 574 -46.66 2.50 -35.54
N LYS A 575 -47.19 1.50 -36.21
CA LYS A 575 -47.95 1.67 -37.45
C LYS A 575 -49.26 2.39 -37.18
#